data_d0b8908da5673e12ecbc044004eb3373
#
_entry.id   d0b8908da5673e12ecbc044004eb3373
#
_cell.length_a   1.000
_cell.length_b   1.000
_cell.length_c   1.000
_cell.angle_alpha   90.00
_cell.angle_beta   90.00
_cell.angle_gamma   90.00
#
_symmetry.space_group_name_H-M   'P 1'
#
loop_
_entity.id
_entity.type
_entity.pdbx_description
1 polymer ?
#
loop_
_entity_poly.entity_id
_entity_poly.type
_entity_poly.pdbx_seq_one_letter_code
_entity_poly.pdbx_strand_id
1 'polypeptide(L)'
;MGKRIQGKHIKHSANLKPLTETQASSIFLIKSRTPYISSLKKITKTLDKFNKTKSNVKKYQNEQFKNVKYITVKGMNKTIEKVLSLALHFQDKNYKVDILTGSVEVLDEFILPDATSNDNSEGEEEEDDDDDDDENNERIYKKRMVSSIEARIWIKRT
;
A
#
# COMPACT_ATOMS: atom_id res chain seq x y z
N MET A 1 -27.83 7.89 -12.38
CA MET A 1 -27.23 6.96 -11.38
C MET A 1 -26.86 5.67 -12.08
N GLY A 2 -25.58 5.28 -12.09
CA GLY A 2 -25.14 4.03 -12.70
C GLY A 2 -25.68 2.83 -11.92
N LYS A 3 -26.18 1.82 -12.63
CA LYS A 3 -26.65 0.56 -12.02
C LYS A 3 -25.48 -0.10 -11.28
N ARG A 4 -25.75 -0.58 -10.05
CA ARG A 4 -24.78 -1.36 -9.28
C ARG A 4 -24.53 -2.68 -9.99
N ILE A 5 -23.26 -2.98 -10.31
CA ILE A 5 -22.88 -4.27 -10.89
C ILE A 5 -23.06 -5.33 -9.80
N GLN A 6 -23.83 -6.36 -10.08
CA GLN A 6 -24.02 -7.52 -9.19
C GLN A 6 -22.85 -8.47 -9.41
N GLY A 7 -22.43 -9.20 -8.36
CA GLY A 7 -21.36 -10.17 -8.42
C GLY A 7 -20.27 -9.97 -7.35
N LYS A 8 -19.28 -10.84 -7.35
CA LYS A 8 -18.13 -10.78 -6.43
C LYS A 8 -17.22 -9.62 -6.84
N HIS A 9 -17.02 -8.64 -5.93
CA HIS A 9 -16.19 -7.47 -6.17
C HIS A 9 -14.78 -7.68 -5.62
N ILE A 10 -13.79 -7.73 -6.49
CA ILE A 10 -12.37 -7.84 -6.16
C ILE A 10 -11.71 -6.47 -6.38
N LYS A 11 -11.04 -5.96 -5.36
CA LYS A 11 -10.29 -4.70 -5.42
C LYS A 11 -8.82 -4.97 -5.63
N HIS A 12 -8.31 -4.63 -6.81
CA HIS A 12 -6.89 -4.72 -7.09
C HIS A 12 -6.14 -3.56 -6.45
N SER A 13 -4.91 -3.83 -6.00
CA SER A 13 -4.02 -2.76 -5.54
C SER A 13 -3.61 -1.88 -6.72
N ALA A 14 -3.26 -0.63 -6.42
CA ALA A 14 -2.70 0.26 -7.45
C ALA A 14 -1.50 -0.39 -8.13
N ASN A 15 -1.44 -0.27 -9.46
CA ASN A 15 -0.33 -0.79 -10.24
C ASN A 15 0.96 -0.04 -9.87
N LEU A 16 1.80 -0.67 -9.08
CA LEU A 16 3.07 -0.11 -8.64
C LEU A 16 4.15 -0.55 -9.62
N LYS A 17 4.86 0.43 -10.19
CA LYS A 17 6.09 0.14 -10.95
C LYS A 17 7.08 -0.61 -10.05
N PRO A 18 7.87 -1.54 -10.60
CA PRO A 18 8.90 -2.22 -9.83
C PRO A 18 9.84 -1.19 -9.17
N LEU A 19 10.04 -1.32 -7.86
CA LEU A 19 10.87 -0.42 -7.08
C LEU A 19 12.32 -0.87 -7.14
N THR A 20 13.23 0.08 -7.29
CA THR A 20 14.65 -0.19 -7.06
C THR A 20 14.89 -0.57 -5.59
N GLU A 21 16.01 -1.22 -5.29
CA GLU A 21 16.33 -1.64 -3.92
C GLU A 21 16.32 -0.48 -2.92
N THR A 22 16.85 0.67 -3.33
CA THR A 22 16.83 1.93 -2.56
C THR A 22 15.41 2.41 -2.30
N GLN A 23 14.55 2.41 -3.33
CA GLN A 23 13.15 2.80 -3.21
C GLN A 23 12.37 1.83 -2.31
N ALA A 24 12.58 0.51 -2.46
CA ALA A 24 11.96 -0.50 -1.61
C ALA A 24 12.33 -0.34 -0.12
N SER A 25 13.55 0.17 0.14
CA SER A 25 14.02 0.43 1.51
C SER A 25 13.56 1.78 2.07
N SER A 26 13.24 2.76 1.22
CA SER A 26 12.87 4.13 1.61
C SER A 26 11.38 4.45 1.47
N ILE A 27 10.58 3.57 0.84
CA ILE A 27 9.14 3.77 0.65
C ILE A 27 8.35 2.81 1.56
N PHE A 28 7.41 3.37 2.33
CA PHE A 28 6.51 2.63 3.20
C PHE A 28 5.07 2.80 2.75
N LEU A 29 4.41 1.69 2.40
CA LEU A 29 2.98 1.66 2.11
C LEU A 29 2.22 1.32 3.40
N ILE A 30 1.36 2.23 3.82
CA ILE A 30 0.48 2.03 4.98
C ILE A 30 -0.83 1.43 4.51
N LYS A 31 -1.10 0.20 4.94
CA LYS A 31 -2.37 -0.50 4.70
C LYS A 31 -3.32 -0.28 5.88
N SER A 32 -4.62 -0.47 5.68
CA SER A 32 -5.63 -0.34 6.74
C SER A 32 -5.32 -1.24 7.95
N ARG A 33 -4.85 -2.47 7.69
CA ARG A 33 -4.46 -3.46 8.71
C ARG A 33 -3.11 -3.16 9.38
N THR A 34 -2.30 -2.23 8.86
CA THR A 34 -0.98 -1.92 9.44
C THR A 34 -1.15 -1.16 10.75
N PRO A 35 -0.68 -1.71 11.92
CA PRO A 35 -0.78 -1.01 13.19
C PRO A 35 0.06 0.27 13.19
N TYR A 36 -0.45 1.33 13.80
CA TYR A 36 0.22 2.63 13.89
C TYR A 36 1.60 2.52 14.56
N ILE A 37 1.67 1.89 15.73
CA ILE A 37 2.91 1.73 16.50
C ILE A 37 3.98 0.95 15.72
N SER A 38 3.57 -0.10 15.01
CA SER A 38 4.50 -0.89 14.18
C SER A 38 5.07 -0.06 13.03
N SER A 39 4.21 0.76 12.39
CA SER A 39 4.62 1.69 11.34
C SER A 39 5.63 2.70 11.88
N LEU A 40 5.31 3.31 13.03
CA LEU A 40 6.16 4.27 13.70
C LEU A 40 7.55 3.68 14.01
N LYS A 41 7.58 2.51 14.66
CA LYS A 41 8.85 1.83 15.00
C LYS A 41 9.67 1.50 13.74
N LYS A 42 9.02 1.03 12.68
CA LYS A 42 9.69 0.68 11.42
C LYS A 42 10.30 1.91 10.75
N ILE A 43 9.56 3.01 10.66
CA ILE A 43 10.02 4.27 10.07
C ILE A 43 11.17 4.84 10.89
N THR A 44 11.05 4.92 12.22
CA THR A 44 12.11 5.40 13.13
C THR A 44 13.39 4.58 12.95
N LYS A 45 13.27 3.24 12.98
CA LYS A 45 14.43 2.35 12.79
C LYS A 45 15.12 2.57 11.43
N THR A 46 14.35 2.89 10.41
CA THR A 46 14.88 3.17 9.07
C THR A 46 15.55 4.55 9.03
N LEU A 47 14.93 5.58 9.60
CA LEU A 47 15.54 6.91 9.74
C LEU A 47 16.87 6.83 10.49
N ASP A 48 16.93 6.09 11.58
CA ASP A 48 18.17 5.89 12.36
C ASP A 48 19.28 5.23 11.54
N LYS A 49 18.93 4.29 10.66
CA LYS A 49 19.90 3.65 9.76
C LYS A 49 20.46 4.63 8.74
N PHE A 50 19.61 5.52 8.20
CA PHE A 50 20.03 6.52 7.23
C PHE A 50 20.75 7.73 7.89
N ASN A 51 20.39 8.08 9.12
CA ASN A 51 21.03 9.17 9.86
C ASN A 51 22.47 8.85 10.30
N LYS A 52 22.78 7.56 10.53
CA LYS A 52 24.11 7.13 10.95
C LYS A 52 25.09 7.22 9.79
N THR A 53 26.00 8.18 9.84
CA THR A 53 27.06 8.40 8.85
C THR A 53 28.03 7.20 8.74
N LYS A 54 28.10 6.37 9.79
CA LYS A 54 28.86 5.12 9.85
C LYS A 54 27.92 3.95 10.17
N SER A 55 27.03 3.61 9.26
CA SER A 55 26.26 2.39 9.40
C SER A 55 27.21 1.19 9.23
N ASN A 56 27.27 0.26 10.22
CA ASN A 56 28.01 -0.99 10.11
C ASN A 56 27.45 -1.96 9.07
N VAL A 57 26.33 -1.61 8.45
CA VAL A 57 25.67 -2.42 7.42
C VAL A 57 26.18 -1.99 6.06
N LYS A 58 26.98 -2.83 5.41
CA LYS A 58 27.56 -2.59 4.07
C LYS A 58 26.57 -2.07 3.03
N LYS A 59 25.31 -2.51 3.11
CA LYS A 59 24.22 -2.06 2.24
C LYS A 59 24.01 -0.53 2.25
N TYR A 60 24.05 0.10 3.44
CA TYR A 60 23.83 1.54 3.60
C TYR A 60 25.07 2.39 3.34
N GLN A 61 26.21 1.73 3.05
CA GLN A 61 27.47 2.38 2.66
C GLN A 61 27.51 2.68 1.16
N ASN A 62 26.65 2.04 0.35
CA ASN A 62 26.57 2.29 -1.08
C ASN A 62 26.14 3.71 -1.38
N GLU A 63 26.72 4.30 -2.42
CA GLU A 63 26.41 5.68 -2.84
C GLU A 63 24.92 5.91 -3.13
N GLN A 64 24.22 4.89 -3.66
CA GLN A 64 22.80 4.96 -3.91
C GLN A 64 21.99 5.22 -2.64
N PHE A 65 22.38 4.63 -1.50
CA PHE A 65 21.74 4.87 -0.20
C PHE A 65 22.16 6.20 0.43
N LYS A 66 23.37 6.65 0.17
CA LYS A 66 23.84 7.97 0.60
C LYS A 66 23.08 9.11 -0.09
N ASN A 67 22.57 8.89 -1.30
CA ASN A 67 21.82 9.88 -2.07
C ASN A 67 20.35 9.98 -1.67
N VAL A 68 19.82 9.08 -0.84
CA VAL A 68 18.44 9.15 -0.33
C VAL A 68 18.31 10.34 0.61
N LYS A 69 17.48 11.32 0.24
CA LYS A 69 17.27 12.56 1.02
C LYS A 69 16.14 12.44 2.04
N TYR A 70 15.14 11.63 1.77
CA TYR A 70 13.95 11.47 2.60
C TYR A 70 13.39 10.04 2.52
N ILE A 71 12.63 9.67 3.52
CA ILE A 71 11.81 8.46 3.53
C ILE A 71 10.39 8.84 3.16
N THR A 72 9.76 8.04 2.31
CA THR A 72 8.41 8.27 1.81
C THR A 72 7.41 7.33 2.48
N VAL A 73 6.36 7.89 3.07
CA VAL A 73 5.24 7.13 3.64
C VAL A 73 4.01 7.40 2.79
N LYS A 74 3.44 6.35 2.19
CA LYS A 74 2.28 6.46 1.30
C LYS A 74 1.06 5.79 1.88
N GLY A 75 -0.09 6.41 1.67
CA GLY A 75 -1.40 5.87 2.04
C GLY A 75 -2.49 6.29 1.07
N MET A 76 -3.56 5.53 1.03
CA MET A 76 -4.69 5.79 0.14
C MET A 76 -6.01 5.69 0.93
N ASN A 77 -7.00 6.51 0.57
CA ASN A 77 -8.35 6.48 1.12
C ASN A 77 -8.34 6.41 2.67
N LYS A 78 -8.83 5.34 3.26
CA LYS A 78 -8.94 5.16 4.72
C LYS A 78 -7.62 5.27 5.49
N THR A 79 -6.48 5.18 4.81
CA THR A 79 -5.16 5.25 5.46
C THR A 79 -4.55 6.66 5.46
N ILE A 80 -5.22 7.63 4.84
CA ILE A 80 -4.75 9.03 4.76
C ILE A 80 -4.58 9.60 6.17
N GLU A 81 -5.57 9.45 7.04
CA GLU A 81 -5.53 9.90 8.43
C GLU A 81 -4.33 9.31 9.20
N LYS A 82 -4.10 8.01 9.02
CA LYS A 82 -2.98 7.32 9.67
C LYS A 82 -1.62 7.85 9.20
N VAL A 83 -1.49 8.17 7.91
CA VAL A 83 -0.27 8.76 7.34
C VAL A 83 -0.06 10.17 7.85
N LEU A 84 -1.13 10.99 7.95
CA LEU A 84 -1.07 12.33 8.53
C LEU A 84 -0.65 12.30 9.99
N SER A 85 -1.22 11.40 10.79
CA SER A 85 -0.85 11.23 12.20
C SER A 85 0.63 10.85 12.36
N LEU A 86 1.15 9.98 11.46
CA LEU A 86 2.58 9.66 11.43
C LEU A 86 3.43 10.89 11.06
N ALA A 87 3.01 11.65 10.06
CA ALA A 87 3.69 12.86 9.60
C ALA A 87 3.82 13.89 10.74
N LEU A 88 2.72 14.18 11.44
CA LEU A 88 2.69 15.07 12.59
C LEU A 88 3.63 14.59 13.70
N HIS A 89 3.60 13.29 14.04
CA HIS A 89 4.50 12.74 15.05
C HIS A 89 5.99 12.98 14.73
N PHE A 90 6.41 12.86 13.45
CA PHE A 90 7.78 13.13 13.06
C PHE A 90 8.08 14.63 13.00
N GLN A 91 7.09 15.46 12.68
CA GLN A 91 7.22 16.92 12.74
C GLN A 91 7.45 17.39 14.19
N ASP A 92 6.72 16.85 15.16
CA ASP A 92 6.91 17.11 16.60
C ASP A 92 8.31 16.69 17.08
N LYS A 93 8.91 15.69 16.44
CA LYS A 93 10.31 15.27 16.67
C LYS A 93 11.34 16.11 15.91
N ASN A 94 10.95 17.29 15.41
CA ASN A 94 11.80 18.20 14.65
C ASN A 94 12.36 17.59 13.33
N TYR A 95 11.66 16.65 12.70
CA TYR A 95 11.95 16.26 11.33
C TYR A 95 11.26 17.23 10.37
N LYS A 96 11.94 17.58 9.28
CA LYS A 96 11.27 18.25 8.16
C LYS A 96 10.38 17.24 7.46
N VAL A 97 9.10 17.58 7.29
CA VAL A 97 8.09 16.71 6.66
C VAL A 97 7.38 17.51 5.58
N ASP A 98 7.39 16.98 4.36
CA ASP A 98 6.61 17.51 3.24
C ASP A 98 5.43 16.57 2.98
N ILE A 99 4.25 17.13 2.78
CA ILE A 99 3.02 16.38 2.52
C ILE A 99 2.56 16.70 1.10
N LEU A 100 2.36 15.65 0.30
CA LEU A 100 1.82 15.72 -1.05
C LEU A 100 0.54 14.93 -1.11
N THR A 101 -0.47 15.50 -1.75
CA THR A 101 -1.76 14.85 -2.01
C THR A 101 -1.92 14.59 -3.50
N GLY A 102 -2.64 13.55 -3.85
CA GLY A 102 -2.87 13.20 -5.24
C GLY A 102 -3.98 12.17 -5.39
N SER A 103 -4.14 11.66 -6.59
CA SER A 103 -5.07 10.59 -6.90
C SER A 103 -4.35 9.48 -7.64
N VAL A 104 -4.74 8.24 -7.36
CA VAL A 104 -4.18 7.03 -7.98
C VAL A 104 -5.30 6.24 -8.61
N GLU A 105 -5.10 5.78 -9.85
CA GLU A 105 -6.02 4.89 -10.53
C GLU A 105 -5.87 3.47 -9.96
N VAL A 106 -6.97 2.85 -9.58
CA VAL A 106 -7.07 1.47 -9.15
C VAL A 106 -8.07 0.72 -10.01
N LEU A 107 -7.88 -0.58 -10.14
CA LEU A 107 -8.75 -1.47 -10.89
C LEU A 107 -9.68 -2.20 -9.93
N ASP A 108 -10.97 -2.16 -10.23
CA ASP A 108 -11.99 -2.98 -9.58
C ASP A 108 -12.42 -4.07 -10.60
N GLU A 109 -12.43 -5.32 -10.18
CA GLU A 109 -12.89 -6.46 -10.95
C GLU A 109 -14.21 -6.96 -10.36
N PHE A 110 -15.18 -7.21 -11.23
CA PHE A 110 -16.48 -7.77 -10.87
C PHE A 110 -16.63 -9.10 -11.60
N ILE A 111 -16.80 -10.17 -10.85
CA ILE A 111 -17.11 -11.50 -11.38
C ILE A 111 -18.61 -11.67 -11.31
N LEU A 112 -19.24 -11.77 -12.48
CA LEU A 112 -20.69 -11.99 -12.57
C LEU A 112 -21.00 -13.45 -12.23
N PRO A 113 -22.06 -13.72 -11.45
CA PRO A 113 -22.52 -15.09 -11.25
C PRO A 113 -23.07 -15.62 -12.57
N ASP A 114 -22.74 -16.85 -12.91
CA ASP A 114 -23.32 -17.53 -14.06
C ASP A 114 -24.85 -17.55 -13.96
N ALA A 115 -25.50 -17.16 -15.05
CA ALA A 115 -26.97 -17.16 -15.14
C ALA A 115 -27.59 -18.55 -15.12
N THR A 116 -26.81 -19.62 -15.04
CA THR A 116 -27.23 -21.02 -15.17
C THR A 116 -27.30 -21.80 -13.86
N SER A 117 -26.88 -21.24 -12.71
CA SER A 117 -27.03 -21.97 -11.44
C SER A 117 -28.30 -21.54 -10.68
N ASN A 118 -29.48 -21.87 -11.25
CA ASN A 118 -30.68 -22.09 -10.47
C ASN A 118 -30.73 -23.56 -10.13
N ASP A 119 -30.08 -23.99 -9.08
CA ASP A 119 -30.52 -25.20 -8.38
C ASP A 119 -30.28 -25.07 -6.88
N ASN A 120 -31.37 -25.31 -6.16
CA ASN A 120 -31.46 -25.45 -4.72
C ASN A 120 -30.65 -26.67 -4.27
N SER A 121 -29.63 -26.47 -3.48
CA SER A 121 -29.20 -27.49 -2.52
C SER A 121 -28.53 -26.82 -1.31
N GLU A 122 -29.28 -26.88 -0.21
CA GLU A 122 -28.73 -26.80 1.15
C GLU A 122 -27.81 -28.01 1.35
N GLY A 123 -26.61 -27.82 1.87
CA GLY A 123 -25.79 -28.96 2.30
C GLY A 123 -24.30 -28.67 2.38
N GLU A 124 -23.85 -28.45 3.60
CA GLU A 124 -22.61 -28.91 4.21
C GLU A 124 -21.24 -28.41 3.67
N GLU A 125 -20.55 -27.81 4.62
CA GLU A 125 -19.16 -27.38 4.56
C GLU A 125 -18.25 -28.61 4.37
N GLU A 126 -17.46 -28.64 3.29
CA GLU A 126 -16.18 -29.34 3.25
C GLU A 126 -15.16 -28.44 2.52
N GLU A 127 -14.10 -28.09 3.26
CA GLU A 127 -12.90 -27.48 2.75
C GLU A 127 -12.18 -28.51 1.88
N ASP A 128 -12.10 -28.29 0.58
CA ASP A 128 -11.09 -28.91 -0.27
C ASP A 128 -10.59 -27.89 -1.30
N ASP A 129 -9.27 -27.61 -1.18
CA ASP A 129 -8.43 -27.01 -2.17
C ASP A 129 -8.50 -27.81 -3.48
N ASP A 130 -9.07 -27.22 -4.52
CA ASP A 130 -8.66 -27.52 -5.89
C ASP A 130 -8.96 -26.32 -6.80
N ASP A 131 -7.89 -25.61 -7.16
CA ASP A 131 -7.77 -24.74 -8.30
C ASP A 131 -8.11 -25.52 -9.58
N ASP A 132 -9.13 -25.11 -10.30
CA ASP A 132 -9.26 -25.19 -11.75
C ASP A 132 -10.72 -25.33 -12.22
N ASP A 133 -11.55 -24.29 -12.02
CA ASP A 133 -12.80 -24.18 -12.80
C ASP A 133 -13.28 -22.72 -12.94
N ASP A 134 -12.39 -21.84 -13.41
CA ASP A 134 -12.69 -20.39 -13.52
C ASP A 134 -12.83 -19.91 -14.99
N GLU A 135 -13.06 -20.82 -15.94
CA GLU A 135 -13.04 -20.48 -17.38
C GLU A 135 -14.32 -19.84 -17.94
N ASN A 136 -15.45 -19.82 -17.21
CA ASN A 136 -16.72 -19.32 -17.76
C ASN A 136 -17.33 -18.10 -17.07
N ASN A 137 -16.69 -17.55 -16.04
CA ASN A 137 -17.24 -16.38 -15.35
C ASN A 137 -16.93 -15.09 -16.11
N GLU A 138 -17.96 -14.38 -16.57
CA GLU A 138 -17.80 -13.07 -17.20
C GLU A 138 -17.21 -12.08 -16.20
N ARG A 139 -16.04 -11.48 -16.54
CA ARG A 139 -15.33 -10.52 -15.69
C ARG A 139 -15.44 -9.11 -16.25
N ILE A 140 -15.94 -8.19 -15.44
CA ILE A 140 -16.03 -6.77 -15.78
C ILE A 140 -14.98 -6.00 -15.01
N TYR A 141 -14.14 -5.24 -15.72
CA TYR A 141 -13.11 -4.38 -15.13
C TYR A 141 -13.52 -2.93 -15.16
N LYS A 142 -13.42 -2.25 -14.02
CA LYS A 142 -13.72 -0.83 -13.90
C LYS A 142 -12.58 -0.07 -13.23
N LYS A 143 -12.12 0.98 -13.86
CA LYS A 143 -11.12 1.89 -13.30
C LYS A 143 -11.78 2.89 -12.34
N ARG A 144 -11.10 3.16 -11.24
CA ARG A 144 -11.56 4.10 -10.22
C ARG A 144 -10.41 4.94 -9.69
N MET A 145 -10.64 6.25 -9.54
CA MET A 145 -9.68 7.15 -8.90
C MET A 145 -9.83 7.11 -7.38
N VAL A 146 -8.72 7.01 -6.68
CA VAL A 146 -8.66 6.97 -5.22
C VAL A 146 -7.71 8.06 -4.72
N SER A 147 -8.15 8.85 -3.74
CA SER A 147 -7.31 9.85 -3.10
C SER A 147 -6.11 9.19 -2.41
N SER A 148 -4.95 9.79 -2.58
CA SER A 148 -3.69 9.31 -2.02
C SER A 148 -2.96 10.43 -1.31
N ILE A 149 -2.11 10.04 -0.36
CA ILE A 149 -1.20 10.93 0.36
C ILE A 149 0.20 10.34 0.36
N GLU A 150 1.17 11.23 0.26
CA GLU A 150 2.59 10.93 0.38
C GLU A 150 3.22 11.89 1.38
N ALA A 151 3.74 11.36 2.49
CA ALA A 151 4.52 12.12 3.46
C ALA A 151 6.01 11.82 3.27
N ARG A 152 6.82 12.85 3.01
CA ARG A 152 8.27 12.77 2.85
C ARG A 152 8.94 13.26 4.12
N ILE A 153 9.55 12.35 4.86
CA ILE A 153 10.25 12.62 6.11
C ILE A 153 11.75 12.75 5.78
N TRP A 154 12.30 13.94 5.92
CA TRP A 154 13.69 14.22 5.57
C TRP A 154 14.66 13.62 6.57
N ILE A 155 15.74 13.07 6.07
CA ILE A 155 16.81 12.46 6.86
C ILE A 155 17.69 13.57 7.44
N LYS A 156 17.93 13.52 8.75
CA LYS A 156 18.88 14.41 9.42
C LYS A 156 20.27 13.80 9.28
N ARG A 157 21.06 14.33 8.36
CA ARG A 157 22.47 13.95 8.24
C ARG A 157 23.27 14.96 9.07
N THR A 158 23.88 14.46 10.12
CA THR A 158 24.93 15.14 10.89
C THR A 158 26.28 14.79 10.30
#